data_c8770d23461b9dfcac61c5acfba2ec54
#
_entry.id   c8770d23461b9dfcac61c5acfba2ec54
#
_cell.length_a   1.000
_cell.length_b   1.000
_cell.length_c   1.000
_cell.angle_alpha   90.00
_cell.angle_beta   90.00
_cell.angle_gamma   90.00
#
_symmetry.space_group_name_H-M   'P 1'
#
loop_
_entity.id
_entity.type
_entity.pdbx_description
1 polymer ?
#
loop_
_entity_poly.entity_id
_entity_poly.type
_entity_poly.pdbx_seq_one_letter_code
_entity_poly.pdbx_strand_id
1 'polypeptide(L)'
;VQDADYLRAAIAEAHAAEAAGEVPVGAVVLHENRIIGRGQNRVLRDHDPMAHAEIVALRQAAGVLSNYRLTGCTLYVTLEPCAMCAGAILHARIARLVYAAPDPKAGACGSVLSVMNHPQLNHKVEVATCLLAEECSHLLTNFFRKRRQENSLSRILQSEAAANQERSMTTKKKWSAKVDTDSTHPHEGLFNEDAATIARELASKEVSPKGPASGMRMLNFYINRAGKNLPAERHAELEKAKSQLSDIIEKQKKKPHNSALKKSVKNAVPKSTRKARQRQHLKNPTENKRSTHVRSSRR
;
A
#
# COMPACT_ATOMS: atom_id res chain seq x y z
N VAL A 1 4.15 -50.84 4.05
CA VAL A 1 4.26 -49.39 3.97
C VAL A 1 3.37 -48.82 5.06
N GLN A 2 3.92 -48.01 5.95
CA GLN A 2 3.19 -47.44 7.08
C GLN A 2 2.74 -46.00 6.75
N ASP A 3 1.75 -45.47 7.47
CA ASP A 3 1.28 -44.08 7.35
C ASP A 3 2.42 -43.05 7.40
N ALA A 4 3.46 -43.35 8.19
CA ALA A 4 4.65 -42.50 8.31
C ALA A 4 5.39 -42.31 6.96
N ASP A 5 5.41 -43.31 6.08
CA ASP A 5 6.08 -43.20 4.79
C ASP A 5 5.35 -42.23 3.86
N TYR A 6 4.01 -42.27 3.87
CA TYR A 6 3.19 -41.36 3.09
C TYR A 6 3.21 -39.95 3.66
N LEU A 7 3.29 -39.78 5.01
CA LEU A 7 3.53 -38.48 5.61
C LEU A 7 4.91 -37.90 5.25
N ARG A 8 5.95 -38.72 5.18
CA ARG A 8 7.27 -38.26 4.66
C ARG A 8 7.17 -37.80 3.21
N ALA A 9 6.36 -38.46 2.38
CA ALA A 9 6.12 -37.98 1.02
C ALA A 9 5.38 -36.62 1.01
N ALA A 10 4.43 -36.40 1.94
CA ALA A 10 3.80 -35.09 2.12
C ALA A 10 4.79 -34.03 2.66
N ILE A 11 5.69 -34.40 3.58
CA ILE A 11 6.77 -33.51 4.05
C ILE A 11 7.69 -33.08 2.90
N ALA A 12 8.01 -33.98 1.97
CA ALA A 12 8.78 -33.61 0.78
C ALA A 12 8.08 -32.52 -0.08
N GLU A 13 6.76 -32.60 -0.22
CA GLU A 13 5.97 -31.55 -0.87
C GLU A 13 5.97 -30.24 -0.05
N ALA A 14 5.95 -30.31 1.30
CA ALA A 14 6.06 -29.14 2.16
C ALA A 14 7.42 -28.44 2.00
N HIS A 15 8.52 -29.17 1.91
CA HIS A 15 9.85 -28.61 1.61
C HIS A 15 9.89 -27.96 0.23
N ALA A 16 9.22 -28.54 -0.77
CA ALA A 16 9.13 -27.95 -2.09
C ALA A 16 8.32 -26.63 -2.08
N ALA A 17 7.28 -26.55 -1.23
CA ALA A 17 6.57 -25.29 -0.98
C ALA A 17 7.48 -24.23 -0.35
N GLU A 18 8.25 -24.61 0.70
CA GLU A 18 9.20 -23.72 1.37
C GLU A 18 10.25 -23.16 0.41
N ALA A 19 10.81 -24.03 -0.43
CA ALA A 19 11.80 -23.64 -1.44
C ALA A 19 11.24 -22.65 -2.47
N ALA A 20 9.92 -22.71 -2.72
CA ALA A 20 9.21 -21.77 -3.58
C ALA A 20 8.74 -20.49 -2.84
N GLY A 21 9.07 -20.33 -1.55
CA GLY A 21 8.64 -19.18 -0.74
C GLY A 21 7.20 -19.25 -0.24
N GLU A 22 6.54 -20.39 -0.38
CA GLU A 22 5.20 -20.67 0.11
C GLU A 22 5.24 -21.19 1.55
N VAL A 23 4.07 -21.13 2.23
CA VAL A 23 3.93 -21.78 3.54
C VAL A 23 4.17 -23.29 3.38
N PRO A 24 5.07 -23.91 4.19
CA PRO A 24 5.49 -25.28 4.00
C PRO A 24 4.40 -26.28 4.43
N VAL A 25 3.40 -26.42 3.60
CA VAL A 25 2.36 -27.45 3.71
C VAL A 25 2.38 -28.32 2.47
N GLY A 26 2.37 -29.64 2.69
CA GLY A 26 2.35 -30.62 1.63
C GLY A 26 1.30 -31.69 1.89
N ALA A 27 0.78 -32.25 0.82
CA ALA A 27 -0.26 -33.27 0.85
C ALA A 27 -0.05 -34.33 -0.24
N VAL A 28 -0.43 -35.58 0.04
CA VAL A 28 -0.49 -36.65 -0.96
C VAL A 28 -1.81 -37.42 -0.85
N VAL A 29 -2.35 -37.81 -1.98
CA VAL A 29 -3.55 -38.68 -2.07
C VAL A 29 -3.13 -40.08 -2.47
N LEU A 30 -3.53 -41.06 -1.68
CA LEU A 30 -3.27 -42.45 -1.87
C LEU A 30 -4.53 -43.18 -2.36
N HIS A 31 -4.38 -44.06 -3.34
CA HIS A 31 -5.40 -45.02 -3.78
C HIS A 31 -4.73 -46.35 -4.07
N GLU A 32 -5.23 -47.45 -3.52
CA GLU A 32 -4.67 -48.80 -3.70
C GLU A 32 -3.16 -48.87 -3.47
N ASN A 33 -2.69 -48.31 -2.36
CA ASN A 33 -1.29 -48.19 -1.96
C ASN A 33 -0.36 -47.42 -2.96
N ARG A 34 -0.94 -46.66 -3.88
CA ARG A 34 -0.18 -45.85 -4.84
C ARG A 34 -0.53 -44.35 -4.63
N ILE A 35 0.48 -43.52 -4.64
CA ILE A 35 0.26 -42.08 -4.62
C ILE A 35 -0.22 -41.65 -6.01
N ILE A 36 -1.46 -41.13 -6.07
CA ILE A 36 -2.11 -40.65 -7.29
C ILE A 36 -2.27 -39.13 -7.35
N GLY A 37 -2.01 -38.43 -6.23
CA GLY A 37 -2.04 -36.98 -6.18
C GLY A 37 -0.97 -36.45 -5.22
N ARG A 38 -0.29 -35.39 -5.62
CA ARG A 38 0.70 -34.65 -4.82
C ARG A 38 0.33 -33.17 -4.83
N GLY A 39 0.48 -32.51 -3.73
CA GLY A 39 0.17 -31.08 -3.60
C GLY A 39 1.07 -30.40 -2.62
N GLN A 40 1.43 -29.19 -2.95
CA GLN A 40 2.11 -28.24 -2.08
C GLN A 40 1.36 -26.92 -2.11
N ASN A 41 1.49 -26.10 -1.09
CA ASN A 41 0.94 -24.76 -1.13
C ASN A 41 1.48 -23.99 -2.34
N ARG A 42 0.56 -23.25 -3.02
CA ARG A 42 0.87 -22.51 -4.25
C ARG A 42 0.12 -21.17 -4.30
N VAL A 43 -0.34 -20.69 -3.16
CA VAL A 43 -1.20 -19.50 -3.04
C VAL A 43 -0.57 -18.26 -3.63
N LEU A 44 0.72 -18.00 -3.30
CA LEU A 44 1.45 -16.85 -3.80
C LEU A 44 1.83 -17.01 -5.27
N ARG A 45 2.35 -18.20 -5.63
CA ARG A 45 2.82 -18.50 -6.98
C ARG A 45 1.72 -18.47 -8.03
N ASP A 46 0.57 -19.07 -7.71
CA ASP A 46 -0.55 -19.21 -8.64
C ASP A 46 -1.56 -18.07 -8.52
N HIS A 47 -1.37 -17.13 -7.56
CA HIS A 47 -2.33 -16.08 -7.21
C HIS A 47 -3.74 -16.62 -6.96
N ASP A 48 -3.82 -17.83 -6.39
CA ASP A 48 -5.06 -18.54 -6.10
C ASP A 48 -5.22 -18.76 -4.59
N PRO A 49 -6.18 -18.08 -3.93
CA PRO A 49 -6.41 -18.21 -2.49
C PRO A 49 -6.84 -19.63 -2.08
N MET A 50 -7.25 -20.46 -3.02
CA MET A 50 -7.66 -21.85 -2.77
C MET A 50 -6.54 -22.86 -3.04
N ALA A 51 -5.38 -22.46 -3.53
CA ALA A 51 -4.29 -23.36 -3.89
C ALA A 51 -3.51 -23.88 -2.65
N HIS A 52 -4.26 -24.38 -1.66
CA HIS A 52 -3.69 -25.14 -0.54
C HIS A 52 -3.25 -26.52 -1.01
N ALA A 53 -2.28 -27.10 -0.29
CA ALA A 53 -1.69 -28.38 -0.64
C ALA A 53 -2.73 -29.49 -0.85
N GLU A 54 -3.74 -29.54 0.02
CA GLU A 54 -4.83 -30.51 -0.04
C GLU A 54 -5.64 -30.34 -1.32
N ILE A 55 -5.99 -29.11 -1.68
CA ILE A 55 -6.77 -28.83 -2.90
C ILE A 55 -5.99 -29.20 -4.15
N VAL A 56 -4.70 -28.89 -4.17
CA VAL A 56 -3.81 -29.25 -5.29
C VAL A 56 -3.72 -30.78 -5.45
N ALA A 57 -3.50 -31.51 -4.33
CA ALA A 57 -3.41 -32.95 -4.34
C ALA A 57 -4.74 -33.62 -4.76
N LEU A 58 -5.89 -33.13 -4.24
CA LEU A 58 -7.22 -33.64 -4.59
C LEU A 58 -7.53 -33.43 -6.08
N ARG A 59 -7.21 -32.27 -6.65
CA ARG A 59 -7.39 -31.99 -8.08
C ARG A 59 -6.57 -32.92 -8.95
N GLN A 60 -5.31 -33.15 -8.59
CA GLN A 60 -4.46 -34.09 -9.32
C GLN A 60 -5.01 -35.52 -9.25
N ALA A 61 -5.38 -36.00 -8.06
CA ALA A 61 -5.96 -37.32 -7.88
C ALA A 61 -7.26 -37.50 -8.66
N ALA A 62 -8.15 -36.49 -8.67
CA ALA A 62 -9.37 -36.50 -9.45
C ALA A 62 -9.10 -36.60 -10.96
N GLY A 63 -8.07 -35.92 -11.46
CA GLY A 63 -7.62 -36.05 -12.84
C GLY A 63 -7.15 -37.45 -13.18
N VAL A 64 -6.34 -38.09 -12.29
CA VAL A 64 -5.84 -39.46 -12.50
C VAL A 64 -6.97 -40.47 -12.53
N LEU A 65 -7.95 -40.36 -11.61
CA LEU A 65 -9.10 -41.25 -11.56
C LEU A 65 -10.22 -40.88 -12.54
N SER A 66 -10.09 -39.75 -13.23
CA SER A 66 -11.17 -39.18 -14.08
C SER A 66 -12.51 -39.12 -13.36
N ASN A 67 -12.46 -38.84 -12.04
CA ASN A 67 -13.65 -38.81 -11.18
C ASN A 67 -13.45 -37.78 -10.06
N TYR A 68 -14.46 -36.93 -9.82
CA TYR A 68 -14.41 -35.97 -8.71
C TYR A 68 -14.59 -36.65 -7.34
N ARG A 69 -15.18 -37.87 -7.31
CA ARG A 69 -15.34 -38.69 -6.11
C ARG A 69 -14.09 -39.56 -5.95
N LEU A 70 -13.33 -39.31 -4.92
CA LEU A 70 -12.11 -40.05 -4.58
C LEU A 70 -12.42 -41.15 -3.53
N THR A 71 -13.45 -41.93 -3.80
CA THR A 71 -13.90 -43.00 -2.90
C THR A 71 -12.78 -44.04 -2.72
N GLY A 72 -12.52 -44.47 -1.48
CA GLY A 72 -11.44 -45.38 -1.15
C GLY A 72 -10.04 -44.75 -1.07
N CYS A 73 -9.94 -43.45 -1.34
CA CYS A 73 -8.67 -42.73 -1.21
C CYS A 73 -8.40 -42.29 0.25
N THR A 74 -7.12 -42.24 0.59
CA THR A 74 -6.59 -41.66 1.83
C THR A 74 -5.80 -40.39 1.49
N LEU A 75 -6.07 -39.31 2.20
CA LEU A 75 -5.31 -38.06 2.12
C LEU A 75 -4.34 -37.99 3.31
N TYR A 76 -3.06 -37.76 3.02
CA TYR A 76 -2.04 -37.44 4.00
C TYR A 76 -1.64 -35.99 3.84
N VAL A 77 -1.55 -35.24 4.94
CA VAL A 77 -1.21 -33.82 4.94
C VAL A 77 -0.36 -33.45 6.16
N THR A 78 0.56 -32.52 5.98
CA THR A 78 1.51 -32.14 7.05
C THR A 78 0.88 -31.26 8.14
N LEU A 79 -0.26 -30.60 7.85
CA LEU A 79 -0.98 -29.71 8.73
C LEU A 79 -2.46 -30.03 8.75
N GLU A 80 -3.11 -29.86 9.89
CA GLU A 80 -4.58 -30.02 9.99
C GLU A 80 -5.31 -29.14 8.96
N PRO A 81 -6.21 -29.72 8.14
CA PRO A 81 -6.95 -28.99 7.14
C PRO A 81 -7.82 -27.88 7.71
N CYS A 82 -7.79 -26.71 7.07
CA CYS A 82 -8.71 -25.60 7.37
C CYS A 82 -10.15 -25.90 6.91
N ALA A 83 -11.10 -25.04 7.24
CA ALA A 83 -12.52 -25.24 6.91
C ALA A 83 -12.79 -25.42 5.40
N MET A 84 -12.06 -24.69 4.53
CA MET A 84 -12.16 -24.81 3.08
C MET A 84 -11.70 -26.21 2.62
N CYS A 85 -10.52 -26.65 3.07
CA CYS A 85 -9.97 -27.95 2.71
C CYS A 85 -10.80 -29.10 3.28
N ALA A 86 -11.28 -28.95 4.53
CA ALA A 86 -12.19 -29.92 5.15
C ALA A 86 -13.47 -30.09 4.32
N GLY A 87 -14.08 -29.00 3.85
CA GLY A 87 -15.21 -29.04 2.94
C GLY A 87 -14.90 -29.76 1.64
N ALA A 88 -13.74 -29.47 1.04
CA ALA A 88 -13.31 -30.12 -0.21
C ALA A 88 -13.07 -31.63 -0.03
N ILE A 89 -12.48 -32.05 1.08
CA ILE A 89 -12.25 -33.47 1.43
C ILE A 89 -13.58 -34.22 1.53
N LEU A 90 -14.59 -33.62 2.18
CA LEU A 90 -15.94 -34.20 2.27
C LEU A 90 -16.62 -34.30 0.89
N HIS A 91 -16.53 -33.24 0.07
CA HIS A 91 -17.09 -33.25 -1.28
C HIS A 91 -16.39 -34.27 -2.18
N ALA A 92 -15.09 -34.42 -2.06
CA ALA A 92 -14.31 -35.42 -2.78
C ALA A 92 -14.58 -36.85 -2.31
N ARG A 93 -15.31 -37.08 -1.21
CA ARG A 93 -15.61 -38.41 -0.65
C ARG A 93 -14.34 -39.17 -0.24
N ILE A 94 -13.33 -38.48 0.27
CA ILE A 94 -12.15 -39.12 0.84
C ILE A 94 -12.57 -40.06 1.98
N ALA A 95 -12.07 -41.29 1.97
CA ALA A 95 -12.41 -42.28 2.98
C ALA A 95 -11.63 -42.03 4.30
N ARG A 96 -10.38 -41.68 4.21
CA ARG A 96 -9.51 -41.50 5.37
C ARG A 96 -8.60 -40.25 5.22
N LEU A 97 -8.47 -39.49 6.31
CA LEU A 97 -7.55 -38.36 6.43
C LEU A 97 -6.51 -38.66 7.52
N VAL A 98 -5.25 -38.46 7.18
CA VAL A 98 -4.14 -38.53 8.14
C VAL A 98 -3.43 -37.19 8.11
N TYR A 99 -3.43 -36.45 9.21
CA TYR A 99 -2.68 -35.21 9.32
C TYR A 99 -1.66 -35.26 10.43
N ALA A 100 -0.54 -34.54 10.25
CA ALA A 100 0.57 -34.56 11.20
C ALA A 100 0.39 -33.53 12.33
N ALA A 101 0.56 -32.24 12.05
CA ALA A 101 0.49 -31.17 13.04
C ALA A 101 -0.94 -30.61 13.18
N PRO A 102 -1.42 -30.35 14.40
CA PRO A 102 -2.67 -29.61 14.62
C PRO A 102 -2.51 -28.14 14.23
N ASP A 103 -3.58 -27.50 13.79
CA ASP A 103 -3.63 -26.05 13.57
C ASP A 103 -4.57 -25.37 14.58
N PRO A 104 -4.00 -24.77 15.67
CA PRO A 104 -4.80 -24.11 16.70
C PRO A 104 -5.45 -22.79 16.24
N LYS A 105 -5.22 -22.34 14.99
CA LYS A 105 -5.74 -21.09 14.47
C LYS A 105 -6.87 -21.27 13.44
N ALA A 106 -6.76 -22.29 12.60
CA ALA A 106 -7.69 -22.51 11.49
C ALA A 106 -8.09 -23.96 11.27
N GLY A 107 -7.59 -24.88 12.11
CA GLY A 107 -7.86 -26.32 11.98
C GLY A 107 -9.35 -26.64 12.07
N ALA A 108 -9.83 -27.48 11.16
CA ALA A 108 -11.26 -27.83 11.05
C ALA A 108 -11.54 -29.32 11.25
N CYS A 109 -10.59 -30.06 11.81
CA CYS A 109 -10.71 -31.48 12.14
C CYS A 109 -10.77 -31.74 13.66
N GLY A 110 -10.91 -30.68 14.47
CA GLY A 110 -11.05 -30.78 15.91
C GLY A 110 -10.36 -29.65 16.69
N SER A 111 -9.37 -28.94 16.13
CA SER A 111 -8.64 -27.89 16.87
C SER A 111 -9.48 -26.64 17.08
N VAL A 112 -10.12 -26.08 16.04
CA VAL A 112 -10.96 -24.89 16.11
C VAL A 112 -12.39 -25.21 15.70
N LEU A 113 -12.56 -25.93 14.62
CA LEU A 113 -13.84 -26.39 14.08
C LEU A 113 -13.84 -27.92 14.00
N SER A 114 -15.02 -28.54 14.05
CA SER A 114 -15.20 -29.98 13.88
C SER A 114 -16.06 -30.27 12.65
N VAL A 115 -15.54 -29.99 11.47
CA VAL A 115 -16.27 -30.16 10.21
C VAL A 115 -16.34 -31.64 9.80
N MET A 116 -15.24 -32.40 9.95
CA MET A 116 -15.16 -33.79 9.52
C MET A 116 -16.14 -34.72 10.24
N ASN A 117 -16.44 -34.46 11.49
CA ASN A 117 -17.26 -35.29 12.36
C ASN A 117 -18.66 -34.73 12.60
N HIS A 118 -19.08 -33.71 11.84
CA HIS A 118 -20.41 -33.11 12.03
C HIS A 118 -21.52 -34.15 11.82
N PRO A 119 -22.43 -34.32 12.81
CA PRO A 119 -23.40 -35.48 12.82
C PRO A 119 -24.34 -35.46 11.62
N GLN A 120 -24.73 -34.30 11.12
CA GLN A 120 -25.70 -34.14 10.04
C GLN A 120 -25.08 -34.31 8.63
N LEU A 121 -23.76 -34.42 8.51
CA LEU A 121 -23.16 -34.64 7.20
C LEU A 121 -23.31 -36.07 6.74
N ASN A 122 -23.63 -36.24 5.48
CA ASN A 122 -23.91 -37.52 4.85
C ASN A 122 -22.68 -38.36 4.48
N HIS A 123 -21.49 -37.82 4.70
CA HIS A 123 -20.21 -38.49 4.50
C HIS A 123 -19.36 -38.36 5.76
N LYS A 124 -18.77 -39.45 6.18
CA LYS A 124 -17.86 -39.51 7.31
C LYS A 124 -16.47 -39.86 6.81
N VAL A 125 -15.47 -39.16 7.36
CA VAL A 125 -14.07 -39.39 7.06
C VAL A 125 -13.42 -39.99 8.30
N GLU A 126 -12.72 -41.09 8.16
CA GLU A 126 -11.86 -41.60 9.22
C GLU A 126 -10.69 -40.63 9.40
N VAL A 127 -10.51 -40.11 10.63
CA VAL A 127 -9.42 -39.15 10.91
C VAL A 127 -8.39 -39.78 11.83
N ALA A 128 -7.13 -39.79 11.42
CA ALA A 128 -5.99 -40.19 12.21
C ALA A 128 -4.95 -39.04 12.32
N THR A 129 -4.29 -38.94 13.45
CA THR A 129 -3.36 -37.82 13.75
C THR A 129 -2.11 -38.32 14.49
N CYS A 130 -1.19 -37.39 14.77
CA CYS A 130 -0.05 -37.53 15.68
C CYS A 130 1.21 -38.22 15.16
N LEU A 131 1.26 -38.62 13.90
CA LEU A 131 2.50 -39.11 13.31
C LEU A 131 3.31 -37.91 12.78
N LEU A 132 4.58 -37.81 13.15
CA LEU A 132 5.51 -36.76 12.68
C LEU A 132 5.06 -35.31 13.01
N ALA A 133 4.21 -35.14 14.03
CA ALA A 133 3.62 -33.85 14.40
C ALA A 133 4.66 -32.80 14.78
N GLU A 134 5.70 -33.19 15.55
CA GLU A 134 6.78 -32.29 15.94
C GLU A 134 7.59 -31.79 14.74
N GLU A 135 7.95 -32.70 13.83
CA GLU A 135 8.72 -32.38 12.62
C GLU A 135 7.96 -31.35 11.75
N CYS A 136 6.67 -31.58 11.52
CA CYS A 136 5.83 -30.67 10.74
C CYS A 136 5.59 -29.32 11.46
N SER A 137 5.42 -29.33 12.77
CA SER A 137 5.27 -28.10 13.57
C SER A 137 6.55 -27.27 13.57
N HIS A 138 7.72 -27.91 13.63
CA HIS A 138 8.99 -27.23 13.57
C HIS A 138 9.25 -26.60 12.18
N LEU A 139 8.89 -27.30 11.12
CA LEU A 139 9.00 -26.76 9.75
C LEU A 139 8.21 -25.44 9.61
N LEU A 140 6.95 -25.43 10.04
CA LEU A 140 6.10 -24.23 10.02
C LEU A 140 6.66 -23.12 10.92
N THR A 141 7.04 -23.44 12.15
CA THR A 141 7.56 -22.46 13.11
C THR A 141 8.85 -21.81 12.59
N ASN A 142 9.75 -22.58 12.01
CA ASN A 142 11.00 -22.09 11.45
C ASN A 142 10.74 -21.16 10.25
N PHE A 143 9.84 -21.54 9.36
CA PHE A 143 9.45 -20.72 8.22
C PHE A 143 8.92 -19.35 8.67
N PHE A 144 7.94 -19.33 9.57
CA PHE A 144 7.37 -18.06 10.05
C PHE A 144 8.35 -17.22 10.86
N ARG A 145 9.27 -17.86 11.60
CA ARG A 145 10.35 -17.14 12.29
C ARG A 145 11.27 -16.43 11.29
N LYS A 146 11.71 -17.13 10.26
CA LYS A 146 12.55 -16.60 9.19
C LYS A 146 11.85 -15.44 8.46
N ARG A 147 10.59 -15.60 8.10
CA ARG A 147 9.80 -14.54 7.44
C ARG A 147 9.65 -13.29 8.30
N ARG A 148 9.47 -13.43 9.62
CA ARG A 148 9.42 -12.27 10.54
C ARG A 148 10.76 -11.55 10.60
N GLN A 149 11.87 -12.26 10.62
CA GLN A 149 13.21 -11.67 10.61
C GLN A 149 13.50 -10.91 9.31
N GLU A 150 13.20 -11.51 8.18
CA GLU A 150 13.33 -10.88 6.85
C GLU A 150 12.49 -9.60 6.74
N ASN A 151 11.23 -9.64 7.17
CA ASN A 151 10.34 -8.49 7.16
C ASN A 151 10.82 -7.37 8.11
N SER A 152 11.36 -7.73 9.28
CA SER A 152 11.93 -6.76 10.22
C SER A 152 13.16 -6.06 9.63
N LEU A 153 14.08 -6.83 9.03
CA LEU A 153 15.28 -6.30 8.38
C LEU A 153 14.92 -5.39 7.19
N SER A 154 13.97 -5.82 6.37
CA SER A 154 13.49 -5.03 5.24
C SER A 154 12.90 -3.67 5.68
N ARG A 155 12.14 -3.64 6.79
CA ARG A 155 11.60 -2.39 7.36
C ARG A 155 12.71 -1.47 7.87
N ILE A 156 13.74 -2.01 8.52
CA ILE A 156 14.88 -1.22 8.98
C ILE A 156 15.61 -0.60 7.80
N LEU A 157 15.95 -1.39 6.77
CA LEU A 157 16.62 -0.91 5.58
C LEU A 157 15.81 0.17 4.83
N GLN A 158 14.48 0.01 4.74
CA GLN A 158 13.61 1.01 4.14
C GLN A 158 13.58 2.31 4.95
N SER A 159 13.57 2.23 6.29
CA SER A 159 13.60 3.41 7.16
C SER A 159 14.94 4.16 7.06
N GLU A 160 16.05 3.45 6.98
CA GLU A 160 17.39 4.03 6.80
C GLU A 160 17.53 4.67 5.40
N ALA A 161 17.03 4.02 4.36
CA ALA A 161 17.01 4.58 3.01
C ALA A 161 16.18 5.87 2.93
N ALA A 162 15.01 5.90 3.56
CA ALA A 162 14.15 7.07 3.64
C ALA A 162 14.84 8.21 4.41
N ALA A 163 15.48 7.93 5.55
CA ALA A 163 16.23 8.90 6.34
C ALA A 163 17.44 9.48 5.57
N ASN A 164 18.15 8.64 4.81
CA ASN A 164 19.25 9.07 3.96
C ASN A 164 18.78 9.92 2.78
N GLN A 165 17.61 9.61 2.21
CA GLN A 165 16.99 10.40 1.15
C GLN A 165 16.55 11.78 1.66
N GLU A 166 15.97 11.87 2.86
CA GLU A 166 15.66 13.14 3.52
C GLU A 166 16.93 13.96 3.80
N ARG A 167 17.98 13.35 4.33
CA ARG A 167 19.27 14.02 4.53
C ARG A 167 19.86 14.53 3.22
N SER A 168 19.80 13.75 2.15
CA SER A 168 20.26 14.18 0.81
C SER A 168 19.42 15.33 0.23
N MET A 169 18.11 15.35 0.48
CA MET A 169 17.23 16.44 0.05
C MET A 169 17.46 17.73 0.86
N THR A 170 17.75 17.62 2.16
CA THR A 170 18.05 18.79 3.01
C THR A 170 19.40 19.41 2.69
N THR A 171 20.41 18.62 2.25
CA THR A 171 21.70 19.15 1.81
C THR A 171 21.68 19.76 0.41
N LYS A 172 20.69 19.43 -0.45
CA LYS A 172 20.56 19.97 -1.83
C LYS A 172 19.66 21.19 -1.97
N LYS A 173 18.87 21.55 -0.96
CA LYS A 173 18.06 22.77 -0.97
C LYS A 173 18.74 23.90 -0.22
N LYS A 174 19.75 24.53 -0.80
CA LYS A 174 19.99 25.97 -0.59
C LYS A 174 18.77 26.67 -1.19
N TRP A 175 17.77 26.96 -0.36
CA TRP A 175 16.49 27.58 -0.76
C TRP A 175 16.71 28.98 -1.42
N SER A 176 17.83 29.64 -1.10
CA SER A 176 18.19 30.95 -1.66
C SER A 176 18.56 30.91 -3.15
N ALA A 177 18.79 29.74 -3.74
CA ALA A 177 19.22 29.65 -5.14
C ALA A 177 18.09 29.70 -6.19
N LYS A 178 16.81 29.68 -5.78
CA LYS A 178 15.66 29.74 -6.71
C LYS A 178 14.42 30.35 -6.06
N VAL A 179 14.48 31.64 -5.71
CA VAL A 179 13.26 32.42 -5.51
C VAL A 179 13.20 33.47 -6.62
N ASP A 180 12.80 33.04 -7.78
CA ASP A 180 12.44 33.90 -8.90
C ASP A 180 11.03 34.46 -8.64
N THR A 181 10.95 35.49 -7.82
CA THR A 181 9.73 36.27 -7.64
C THR A 181 9.94 37.64 -8.24
N ASP A 182 9.15 38.01 -9.23
CA ASP A 182 9.12 39.36 -9.85
C ASP A 182 8.95 40.52 -8.88
N SER A 183 8.99 40.25 -7.57
CA SER A 183 8.67 41.24 -6.54
C SER A 183 9.81 41.55 -5.60
N THR A 184 10.83 40.67 -5.47
CA THR A 184 11.97 40.86 -4.56
C THR A 184 13.15 39.99 -4.95
N HIS A 185 14.33 40.56 -5.15
CA HIS A 185 15.56 39.89 -5.62
C HIS A 185 16.71 40.07 -4.60
N PRO A 186 16.67 39.36 -3.45
CA PRO A 186 17.78 39.45 -2.50
C PRO A 186 19.03 38.74 -3.06
N HIS A 187 20.19 39.33 -2.87
CA HIS A 187 21.45 38.65 -3.21
C HIS A 187 21.72 37.44 -2.30
N GLU A 188 22.60 36.56 -2.74
CA GLU A 188 22.95 35.38 -1.97
C GLU A 188 23.63 35.80 -0.65
N GLY A 189 23.09 35.35 0.48
CA GLY A 189 23.65 35.66 1.81
C GLY A 189 23.03 36.87 2.52
N LEU A 190 22.15 37.66 1.90
CA LEU A 190 21.52 38.83 2.55
C LEU A 190 20.98 38.53 3.95
N PHE A 191 20.33 37.40 4.11
CA PHE A 191 19.76 37.01 5.40
C PHE A 191 20.80 36.52 6.42
N ASN A 192 22.08 36.55 6.11
CA ASN A 192 23.18 36.30 7.04
C ASN A 192 23.85 37.60 7.54
N GLU A 193 23.45 38.74 6.98
CA GLU A 193 23.94 40.06 7.39
C GLU A 193 23.30 40.52 8.72
N ASP A 194 23.72 41.68 9.21
CA ASP A 194 23.15 42.34 10.39
C ASP A 194 21.71 42.86 10.10
N ALA A 195 20.94 43.10 11.17
CA ALA A 195 19.54 43.51 11.06
C ALA A 195 19.35 44.83 10.30
N ALA A 196 20.29 45.79 10.47
CA ALA A 196 20.17 47.09 9.82
C ALA A 196 20.45 47.01 8.31
N THR A 197 21.40 46.18 7.91
CA THR A 197 21.69 45.90 6.50
C THR A 197 20.56 45.19 5.82
N ILE A 198 20.02 44.12 6.44
CA ILE A 198 18.85 43.38 5.93
C ILE A 198 17.66 44.33 5.73
N ALA A 199 17.33 45.14 6.73
CA ALA A 199 16.20 46.06 6.65
C ALA A 199 16.37 47.12 5.55
N ARG A 200 17.58 47.69 5.43
CA ARG A 200 17.90 48.70 4.42
C ARG A 200 17.84 48.16 3.01
N GLU A 201 18.43 46.99 2.78
CA GLU A 201 18.45 46.36 1.45
C GLU A 201 17.10 45.88 1.01
N LEU A 202 16.31 45.23 1.89
CA LEU A 202 14.94 44.86 1.62
C LEU A 202 14.01 46.06 1.37
N ALA A 203 14.36 47.25 1.87
CA ALA A 203 13.65 48.50 1.59
C ALA A 203 14.08 49.17 0.26
N SER A 204 15.19 48.77 -0.33
CA SER A 204 15.72 49.35 -1.57
C SER A 204 14.85 48.94 -2.79
N LYS A 205 14.87 49.78 -3.83
CA LYS A 205 14.18 49.47 -5.09
C LYS A 205 14.94 48.42 -5.92
N GLU A 206 16.22 48.22 -5.69
CA GLU A 206 17.05 47.20 -6.36
C GLU A 206 16.62 45.79 -5.90
N VAL A 207 16.48 45.62 -4.60
CA VAL A 207 16.05 44.33 -4.01
C VAL A 207 14.56 44.15 -4.03
N SER A 208 13.79 45.20 -3.82
CA SER A 208 12.31 45.18 -3.76
C SER A 208 11.71 46.20 -4.74
N PRO A 209 11.65 45.92 -6.04
CA PRO A 209 11.12 46.84 -7.06
C PRO A 209 9.68 47.30 -6.80
N LYS A 210 8.85 46.43 -6.20
CA LYS A 210 7.47 46.75 -5.80
C LYS A 210 7.34 47.48 -4.45
N GLY A 211 8.47 47.87 -3.89
CA GLY A 211 8.57 48.65 -2.64
C GLY A 211 8.79 47.81 -1.38
N PRO A 212 9.09 48.48 -0.22
CA PRO A 212 9.52 47.84 1.02
C PRO A 212 8.52 46.83 1.60
N ALA A 213 7.22 46.97 1.30
CA ALA A 213 6.21 46.02 1.71
C ALA A 213 6.40 44.61 1.05
N SER A 214 7.06 44.60 -0.12
CA SER A 214 7.44 43.36 -0.80
C SER A 214 8.62 42.69 -0.10
N GLY A 215 9.63 43.51 0.34
CA GLY A 215 10.73 43.03 1.17
C GLY A 215 10.27 42.45 2.51
N MET A 216 9.27 43.09 3.16
CA MET A 216 8.69 42.58 4.39
C MET A 216 8.02 41.20 4.19
N ARG A 217 7.32 40.97 3.08
CA ARG A 217 6.76 39.66 2.78
C ARG A 217 7.85 38.60 2.60
N MET A 218 8.95 38.97 1.93
CA MET A 218 10.08 38.07 1.73
C MET A 218 10.76 37.70 3.07
N LEU A 219 11.00 38.69 3.95
CA LEU A 219 11.57 38.45 5.26
C LEU A 219 10.68 37.54 6.13
N ASN A 220 9.39 37.80 6.15
CA ASN A 220 8.42 36.94 6.86
C ASN A 220 8.42 35.52 6.29
N PHE A 221 8.45 35.38 4.97
CA PHE A 221 8.52 34.07 4.33
C PHE A 221 9.81 33.32 4.73
N TYR A 222 10.95 34.00 4.78
CA TYR A 222 12.21 33.42 5.21
C TYR A 222 12.16 32.96 6.67
N ILE A 223 11.72 33.80 7.60
CA ILE A 223 11.62 33.47 9.03
C ILE A 223 10.71 32.27 9.23
N ASN A 224 9.53 32.25 8.59
CA ASN A 224 8.56 31.17 8.75
C ASN A 224 9.08 29.84 8.17
N ARG A 225 9.82 29.86 7.08
CA ARG A 225 10.31 28.65 6.42
C ARG A 225 11.59 28.10 7.07
N ALA A 226 12.50 28.98 7.49
CA ALA A 226 13.77 28.62 8.11
C ALA A 226 13.69 28.53 9.65
N GLY A 227 12.64 29.08 10.27
CA GLY A 227 12.56 29.37 11.69
C GLY A 227 12.75 28.19 12.64
N LYS A 228 12.36 26.98 12.23
CA LYS A 228 12.57 25.76 13.04
C LYS A 228 14.03 25.30 13.07
N ASN A 229 14.87 25.75 12.14
CA ASN A 229 16.26 25.33 11.95
C ASN A 229 17.26 26.46 12.17
N LEU A 230 16.79 27.66 12.56
CA LEU A 230 17.67 28.81 12.83
C LEU A 230 18.16 28.78 14.28
N PRO A 231 19.43 29.08 14.55
CA PRO A 231 19.92 29.37 15.91
C PRO A 231 19.12 30.51 16.53
N ALA A 232 18.89 30.43 17.85
CA ALA A 232 18.08 31.42 18.57
C ALA A 232 18.59 32.87 18.39
N GLU A 233 19.89 33.05 18.36
CA GLU A 233 20.54 34.35 18.11
C GLU A 233 20.21 34.90 16.71
N ARG A 234 20.20 34.02 15.68
CA ARG A 234 19.87 34.43 14.31
C ARG A 234 18.41 34.77 14.15
N HIS A 235 17.53 34.00 14.82
CA HIS A 235 16.10 34.31 14.83
C HIS A 235 15.84 35.70 15.44
N ALA A 236 16.50 36.04 16.58
CA ALA A 236 16.38 37.35 17.21
C ALA A 236 16.85 38.48 16.29
N GLU A 237 17.95 38.27 15.53
CA GLU A 237 18.46 39.26 14.59
C GLU A 237 17.50 39.52 13.42
N LEU A 238 16.88 38.47 12.88
CA LEU A 238 15.89 38.61 11.82
C LEU A 238 14.59 39.31 12.31
N GLU A 239 14.16 39.09 13.55
CA GLU A 239 13.04 39.81 14.13
C GLU A 239 13.39 41.33 14.38
N LYS A 240 14.63 41.64 14.71
CA LYS A 240 15.10 43.04 14.74
C LYS A 240 15.06 43.69 13.34
N ALA A 241 15.54 42.97 12.32
CA ALA A 241 15.46 43.42 10.93
C ALA A 241 14.04 43.73 10.50
N LYS A 242 13.08 42.87 10.89
CA LYS A 242 11.66 43.04 10.63
C LYS A 242 11.10 44.29 11.29
N SER A 243 11.45 44.57 12.55
CA SER A 243 11.07 45.80 13.24
C SER A 243 11.57 47.03 12.52
N GLN A 244 12.88 47.07 12.18
CA GLN A 244 13.50 48.20 11.48
C GLN A 244 12.89 48.41 10.08
N LEU A 245 12.61 47.34 9.34
CA LEU A 245 11.94 47.44 8.03
C LEU A 245 10.52 47.97 8.17
N SER A 246 9.81 47.64 9.25
CA SER A 246 8.48 48.21 9.57
C SER A 246 8.54 49.71 9.77
N ASP A 247 9.52 50.18 10.51
CA ASP A 247 9.77 51.65 10.74
C ASP A 247 10.06 52.39 9.43
N ILE A 248 10.82 51.79 8.53
CA ILE A 248 11.10 52.34 7.20
C ILE A 248 9.80 52.46 6.39
N ILE A 249 8.97 51.43 6.40
CA ILE A 249 7.66 51.42 5.70
C ILE A 249 6.76 52.51 6.23
N GLU A 250 6.68 52.70 7.56
CA GLU A 250 5.87 53.75 8.17
C GLU A 250 6.32 55.15 7.84
N LYS A 251 7.66 55.38 7.88
CA LYS A 251 8.26 56.67 7.51
C LYS A 251 8.00 57.01 6.04
N GLN A 252 7.98 56.01 5.14
CA GLN A 252 7.65 56.22 3.73
C GLN A 252 6.17 56.56 3.52
N LYS A 253 5.27 55.97 4.29
CA LYS A 253 3.82 56.28 4.25
C LYS A 253 3.49 57.67 4.79
N LYS A 254 4.29 58.22 5.72
CA LYS A 254 4.11 59.58 6.33
C LYS A 254 4.68 60.71 5.47
N LYS A 255 5.43 60.46 4.39
CA LYS A 255 5.83 61.47 3.43
C LYS A 255 4.63 61.86 2.55
N PRO A 256 4.14 63.13 2.55
CA PRO A 256 3.03 63.54 1.72
C PRO A 256 3.42 63.42 0.24
N HIS A 257 2.58 62.77 -0.52
CA HIS A 257 2.68 62.63 -1.97
C HIS A 257 2.31 63.96 -2.62
N ASN A 258 3.29 64.85 -2.81
CA ASN A 258 3.13 66.12 -3.49
C ASN A 258 3.47 65.91 -4.98
N SER A 259 2.50 65.46 -5.74
CA SER A 259 2.41 65.69 -7.22
C SER A 259 1.02 65.40 -7.72
N ALA A 260 0.07 66.30 -7.36
CA ALA A 260 -1.15 66.45 -8.15
C ALA A 260 -0.89 67.56 -9.21
N LEU A 261 -1.59 67.46 -10.29
CA LEU A 261 -1.80 68.31 -11.47
C LEU A 261 -0.91 67.97 -12.68
N LYS A 262 -1.47 67.22 -13.57
CA LYS A 262 -1.82 67.69 -14.90
C LYS A 262 -2.55 66.64 -15.74
N LYS A 263 -3.74 66.97 -15.99
CA LYS A 263 -4.56 66.95 -17.22
C LYS A 263 -5.65 65.87 -17.32
N SER A 264 -6.81 66.40 -17.02
CA SER A 264 -8.13 66.06 -17.54
C SER A 264 -8.16 66.05 -19.06
N VAL A 265 -9.03 65.26 -19.64
CA VAL A 265 -10.02 65.55 -20.68
C VAL A 265 -10.19 64.42 -21.69
N LYS A 266 -11.45 64.00 -21.79
CA LYS A 266 -12.14 63.28 -22.89
C LYS A 266 -11.97 61.76 -22.93
N ASN A 267 -12.99 60.93 -22.88
CA ASN A 267 -14.34 61.01 -23.44
C ASN A 267 -15.23 59.97 -22.78
N ALA A 268 -16.45 60.38 -22.48
CA ALA A 268 -17.58 59.55 -22.16
C ALA A 268 -18.16 58.91 -23.44
N VAL A 269 -18.55 57.64 -23.38
CA VAL A 269 -19.63 57.05 -24.21
C VAL A 269 -20.23 55.85 -23.46
N PRO A 270 -21.57 55.64 -23.56
CA PRO A 270 -22.37 55.05 -22.49
C PRO A 270 -22.62 53.54 -22.60
N LYS A 271 -23.12 53.00 -21.51
CA LYS A 271 -23.66 51.65 -21.37
C LYS A 271 -24.85 51.42 -22.31
N SER A 272 -24.84 50.36 -23.10
CA SER A 272 -26.03 49.59 -23.39
C SER A 272 -25.71 48.23 -23.99
N THR A 273 -26.43 47.22 -23.45
CA THR A 273 -26.83 45.94 -24.06
C THR A 273 -25.78 44.93 -24.43
N ARG A 274 -25.74 43.84 -23.60
CA ARG A 274 -26.00 42.48 -24.08
C ARG A 274 -26.11 41.47 -22.95
N LYS A 275 -27.30 41.40 -22.39
CA LYS A 275 -27.88 40.13 -21.91
C LYS A 275 -28.21 39.30 -23.14
N ALA A 276 -27.97 38.01 -23.01
CA ALA A 276 -28.43 36.90 -23.86
C ALA A 276 -27.36 36.16 -24.61
N ARG A 277 -26.83 35.14 -23.93
CA ARG A 277 -26.56 33.79 -24.51
C ARG A 277 -25.98 32.89 -23.43
N GLN A 278 -26.86 32.45 -22.58
CA GLN A 278 -26.65 31.26 -21.76
C GLN A 278 -28.01 30.56 -21.71
N ARG A 279 -28.12 29.48 -22.48
CA ARG A 279 -29.09 28.39 -22.37
C ARG A 279 -29.25 27.76 -23.74
N GLN A 280 -28.53 26.67 -23.93
CA GLN A 280 -28.96 25.53 -24.73
C GLN A 280 -27.75 24.59 -24.89
N HIS A 281 -27.73 23.55 -24.07
CA HIS A 281 -27.44 22.18 -24.43
C HIS A 281 -27.51 21.31 -23.19
N LEU A 282 -28.72 20.95 -22.90
CA LEU A 282 -29.06 19.79 -22.08
C LEU A 282 -30.33 19.24 -22.72
N LYS A 283 -30.19 18.08 -23.33
CA LYS A 283 -31.21 17.02 -23.36
C LYS A 283 -30.78 15.89 -24.27
N ASN A 284 -30.50 14.78 -23.63
CA ASN A 284 -30.63 13.44 -24.19
C ASN A 284 -32.05 13.18 -24.63
N PRO A 285 -32.32 12.20 -25.50
CA PRO A 285 -32.84 10.95 -24.92
C PRO A 285 -32.32 9.65 -25.55
N THR A 286 -32.17 8.68 -24.68
CA THR A 286 -32.44 7.24 -24.77
C THR A 286 -33.27 6.80 -25.99
N GLU A 287 -32.77 5.82 -26.72
CA GLU A 287 -33.61 4.90 -27.45
C GLU A 287 -33.16 3.46 -27.32
N ASN A 288 -34.09 2.74 -26.76
CA ASN A 288 -34.30 1.33 -26.52
C ASN A 288 -34.59 0.65 -27.87
N LYS A 289 -33.91 -0.42 -28.21
CA LYS A 289 -34.44 -1.38 -29.20
C LYS A 289 -34.30 -2.80 -28.70
N ARG A 290 -35.46 -3.34 -28.29
CA ARG A 290 -35.78 -4.76 -28.25
C ARG A 290 -35.81 -5.35 -29.67
N SER A 291 -35.34 -6.55 -29.79
CA SER A 291 -35.78 -7.52 -30.83
C SER A 291 -35.45 -8.91 -30.28
N THR A 292 -36.38 -9.63 -29.73
CA THR A 292 -37.37 -10.61 -30.19
C THR A 292 -36.83 -11.68 -31.14
N HIS A 293 -36.93 -12.90 -30.59
CA HIS A 293 -37.30 -14.18 -31.25
C HIS A 293 -36.31 -14.78 -32.28
N VAL A 294 -35.92 -16.03 -32.01
CA VAL A 294 -36.49 -17.20 -32.73
C VAL A 294 -36.16 -18.49 -31.96
N ARG A 295 -37.23 -19.28 -31.70
CA ARG A 295 -37.25 -20.71 -31.35
C ARG A 295 -36.92 -21.56 -32.59
N SER A 296 -36.24 -22.65 -32.38
CA SER A 296 -36.41 -23.94 -33.13
C SER A 296 -35.54 -24.99 -32.42
N SER A 297 -36.01 -25.96 -31.67
CA SER A 297 -36.73 -27.20 -31.98
C SER A 297 -35.95 -28.20 -32.83
N ARG A 298 -35.72 -29.40 -32.23
CA ARG A 298 -35.50 -30.76 -32.83
C ARG A 298 -34.01 -31.05 -33.23
N ARG A 299 -33.36 -32.06 -32.78
CA ARG A 299 -33.74 -33.46 -32.39
C ARG A 299 -32.80 -33.95 -31.29
#